data_47a6ba45e932890fdc38c97d8acb8fc5
#
_entry.id   47a6ba45e932890fdc38c97d8acb8fc5
#
_cell.length_a   1.000
_cell.length_b   1.000
_cell.length_c   1.000
_cell.angle_alpha   90.00
_cell.angle_beta   90.00
_cell.angle_gamma   90.00
#
_symmetry.space_group_name_H-M   'P 1'
#
loop_
_entity.id
_entity.type
_entity.pdbx_description
1 polymer ?
#
loop_
_entity_poly.entity_id
_entity_poly.type
_entity_poly.pdbx_seq_one_letter_code
_entity_poly.pdbx_strand_id
1 'polypeptide(L)'
;GTVADANRGSTTLTVEAFDPESAGNVTYEIQSGSLPAGASIATVHENGVSKANISGFSAVGSDTTSNFVLRAVDTASNTSSRSFSITVEQPLVQTFTSSGTYSVPSGVSAVDVLLVAGGGGGGNQHGSGGGAGGLIFMPGYPVTPGGTVTVTVGCGGTGEAAWPAAGPGSNLNGQDSVFGTLTAKGGGFGGGYPGETGGQGGSGGGAPVDGPNKFGQGIQSTQPDDSGA
;
A
#
# COMPACT_ATOMS: atom_id res chain seq x y z
N GLY A 1 20.75 -10.11 10.55
CA GLY A 1 19.29 -10.17 10.52
C GLY A 1 18.74 -9.41 9.34
N THR A 2 17.51 -9.69 8.96
CA THR A 2 16.78 -9.00 7.88
C THR A 2 15.56 -8.33 8.48
N VAL A 3 15.28 -7.10 8.06
CA VAL A 3 14.07 -6.35 8.38
C VAL A 3 13.30 -6.18 7.08
N ALA A 4 12.21 -6.94 6.94
CA ALA A 4 11.32 -6.86 5.78
C ALA A 4 10.55 -5.53 5.75
N ASP A 5 10.17 -5.08 4.57
CA ASP A 5 9.46 -3.82 4.35
C ASP A 5 8.20 -3.68 5.22
N ALA A 6 7.34 -4.69 5.22
CA ALA A 6 6.07 -4.66 5.94
C ALA A 6 6.20 -4.47 7.47
N ASN A 7 7.37 -4.69 8.04
CA ASN A 7 7.60 -4.69 9.49
C ASN A 7 8.53 -3.59 9.98
N ARG A 8 9.01 -2.68 9.12
CA ARG A 8 10.02 -1.67 9.50
C ARG A 8 9.61 -0.79 10.68
N GLY A 9 8.36 -0.34 10.70
CA GLY A 9 7.86 0.55 11.76
C GLY A 9 7.65 -0.13 13.11
N SER A 10 7.43 -1.45 13.14
CA SER A 10 7.12 -2.23 14.34
C SER A 10 8.23 -3.20 14.76
N THR A 11 9.24 -3.42 13.91
CA THR A 11 10.33 -4.36 14.22
C THR A 11 11.27 -3.78 15.27
N THR A 12 11.49 -4.57 16.31
CA THR A 12 12.57 -4.38 17.30
C THR A 12 13.46 -5.59 17.29
N LEU A 13 14.74 -5.41 16.98
CA LEU A 13 15.76 -6.45 17.09
C LEU A 13 16.42 -6.32 18.47
N THR A 14 16.50 -7.42 19.21
CA THR A 14 17.02 -7.44 20.56
C THR A 14 18.30 -8.23 20.62
N VAL A 15 19.31 -7.66 21.26
CA VAL A 15 20.58 -8.32 21.59
C VAL A 15 20.74 -8.31 23.11
N GLU A 16 21.07 -9.45 23.69
CA GLU A 16 21.27 -9.59 25.13
C GLU A 16 22.75 -9.90 25.44
N ALA A 17 23.25 -9.31 26.51
CA ALA A 17 24.49 -9.70 27.15
C ALA A 17 24.22 -9.91 28.65
N PHE A 18 24.85 -10.90 29.19
CA PHE A 18 24.75 -11.24 30.60
C PHE A 18 26.11 -11.08 31.27
N ASP A 19 26.12 -10.37 32.39
CA ASP A 19 27.28 -10.25 33.27
C ASP A 19 26.92 -10.84 34.64
N PRO A 20 27.55 -11.97 35.05
CA PRO A 20 27.25 -12.62 36.32
C PRO A 20 27.63 -11.79 37.54
N GLU A 21 28.60 -10.89 37.38
CA GLU A 21 29.18 -10.13 38.55
C GLU A 21 28.42 -8.85 38.82
N SER A 22 27.78 -8.23 37.81
CA SER A 22 27.09 -6.95 37.96
C SER A 22 25.56 -7.06 37.93
N ALA A 23 25.01 -8.23 38.20
CA ALA A 23 23.56 -8.48 38.24
C ALA A 23 22.82 -7.98 36.96
N GLY A 24 23.50 -8.07 35.80
CA GLY A 24 22.91 -7.75 34.53
C GLY A 24 22.93 -6.27 34.12
N ASN A 25 23.58 -5.38 34.84
CA ASN A 25 23.69 -3.97 34.45
C ASN A 25 24.78 -3.77 33.41
N VAL A 26 24.38 -3.91 32.13
CA VAL A 26 25.21 -3.72 30.95
C VAL A 26 24.62 -2.59 30.11
N THR A 27 25.46 -1.71 29.60
CA THR A 27 25.08 -0.71 28.59
C THR A 27 25.62 -1.10 27.23
N TYR A 28 24.98 -0.59 26.17
CA TYR A 28 25.34 -0.93 24.79
C TYR A 28 25.68 0.32 23.98
N GLU A 29 26.69 0.23 23.16
CA GLU A 29 27.10 1.29 22.24
C GLU A 29 27.61 0.71 20.91
N ILE A 30 27.55 1.53 19.85
CA ILE A 30 28.15 1.18 18.56
C ILE A 30 29.62 1.51 18.61
N GLN A 31 30.47 0.48 18.62
CA GLN A 31 31.93 0.63 18.62
C GLN A 31 32.47 1.04 17.25
N SER A 32 31.93 0.52 16.19
CA SER A 32 32.30 0.82 14.80
C SER A 32 31.19 0.48 13.83
N GLY A 33 31.24 1.04 12.63
CA GLY A 33 30.19 0.91 11.64
C GLY A 33 29.01 1.83 11.94
N SER A 34 27.85 1.54 11.36
CA SER A 34 26.62 2.30 11.57
C SER A 34 25.39 1.40 11.56
N LEU A 35 24.40 1.76 12.34
CA LEU A 35 23.06 1.18 12.25
C LEU A 35 22.43 1.50 10.88
N PRO A 36 21.41 0.72 10.44
CA PRO A 36 20.58 1.10 9.30
C PRO A 36 19.96 2.48 9.45
N ALA A 37 19.65 3.13 8.33
CA ALA A 37 19.03 4.45 8.32
C ALA A 37 17.78 4.52 9.21
N GLY A 38 17.70 5.56 10.02
CA GLY A 38 16.61 5.79 10.99
C GLY A 38 16.68 4.94 12.24
N ALA A 39 17.42 3.83 12.24
CA ALA A 39 17.48 2.97 13.41
C ALA A 39 18.27 3.61 14.56
N SER A 40 17.80 3.36 15.76
CA SER A 40 18.44 3.74 17.01
C SER A 40 18.58 2.53 17.93
N ILE A 41 19.52 2.62 18.87
CA ILE A 41 19.72 1.62 19.93
C ILE A 41 19.28 2.20 21.26
N ALA A 42 18.52 1.41 22.02
CA ALA A 42 18.16 1.72 23.41
C ALA A 42 18.56 0.56 24.30
N THR A 43 19.19 0.87 25.44
CA THR A 43 19.42 -0.13 26.50
C THR A 43 18.17 -0.21 27.38
N VAL A 44 17.63 -1.42 27.56
CA VAL A 44 16.48 -1.70 28.42
C VAL A 44 16.90 -2.74 29.45
N HIS A 45 16.54 -2.51 30.71
CA HIS A 45 16.80 -3.41 31.82
C HIS A 45 15.48 -4.07 32.25
N GLU A 46 15.37 -5.38 32.05
CA GLU A 46 14.18 -6.14 32.42
C GLU A 46 14.58 -7.44 33.11
N ASN A 47 13.98 -7.71 34.28
CA ASN A 47 14.17 -8.96 35.02
C ASN A 47 15.65 -9.32 35.29
N GLY A 48 16.50 -8.30 35.57
CA GLY A 48 17.92 -8.52 35.79
C GLY A 48 18.76 -8.79 34.55
N VAL A 49 18.24 -8.56 33.36
CA VAL A 49 18.95 -8.69 32.09
C VAL A 49 18.94 -7.34 31.37
N SER A 50 20.10 -6.96 30.84
CA SER A 50 20.20 -5.79 29.96
C SER A 50 20.07 -6.20 28.52
N LYS A 51 19.23 -5.48 27.76
CA LYS A 51 18.95 -5.72 26.36
C LYS A 51 19.26 -4.49 25.53
N ALA A 52 19.89 -4.68 24.39
CA ALA A 52 19.97 -3.66 23.36
C ALA A 52 18.79 -3.83 22.39
N ASN A 53 17.87 -2.89 22.39
CA ASN A 53 16.76 -2.84 21.45
C ASN A 53 17.10 -1.92 20.29
N ILE A 54 17.14 -2.46 19.08
CA ILE A 54 17.39 -1.72 17.84
C ILE A 54 16.07 -1.62 17.09
N SER A 55 15.60 -0.41 16.86
CA SER A 55 14.28 -0.12 16.26
C SER A 55 14.29 1.19 15.47
N GLY A 56 13.20 1.52 14.78
CA GLY A 56 13.05 2.77 14.04
C GLY A 56 13.63 2.73 12.62
N PHE A 57 13.63 1.57 11.97
CA PHE A 57 14.17 1.41 10.62
C PHE A 57 13.41 2.27 9.59
N SER A 58 14.13 3.07 8.82
CA SER A 58 13.56 3.86 7.73
C SER A 58 13.44 3.04 6.44
N ALA A 59 12.53 3.48 5.56
CA ALA A 59 12.45 2.97 4.20
C ALA A 59 13.75 3.22 3.43
N VAL A 60 14.14 2.27 2.60
CA VAL A 60 15.32 2.35 1.73
C VAL A 60 14.91 2.22 0.26
N GLY A 61 15.66 2.85 -0.65
CA GLY A 61 15.40 2.80 -2.09
C GLY A 61 15.92 1.54 -2.78
N SER A 62 16.72 0.75 -2.08
CA SER A 62 17.24 -0.56 -2.48
C SER A 62 17.58 -1.33 -1.23
N ASP A 63 17.65 -2.66 -1.30
CA ASP A 63 18.12 -3.48 -0.20
C ASP A 63 19.48 -2.96 0.29
N THR A 64 19.52 -2.62 1.57
CA THR A 64 20.70 -1.99 2.17
C THR A 64 21.16 -2.79 3.38
N THR A 65 22.40 -3.24 3.34
CA THR A 65 23.02 -3.96 4.45
C THR A 65 23.95 -3.05 5.24
N SER A 66 23.70 -2.92 6.53
CA SER A 66 24.54 -2.21 7.49
C SER A 66 25.31 -3.20 8.33
N ASN A 67 26.63 -3.00 8.42
CA ASN A 67 27.53 -3.77 9.26
C ASN A 67 28.04 -2.90 10.41
N PHE A 68 27.99 -3.40 11.62
CA PHE A 68 28.44 -2.68 12.80
C PHE A 68 28.96 -3.63 13.88
N VAL A 69 29.74 -3.07 14.79
CA VAL A 69 30.20 -3.77 16.00
C VAL A 69 29.48 -3.17 17.19
N LEU A 70 28.69 -3.99 17.89
CA LEU A 70 28.04 -3.64 19.13
C LEU A 70 28.97 -4.01 20.26
N ARG A 71 29.20 -3.06 21.17
CA ARG A 71 29.97 -3.24 22.41
C ARG A 71 29.02 -3.18 23.61
N ALA A 72 29.12 -4.19 24.46
CA ALA A 72 28.51 -4.22 25.77
C ALA A 72 29.54 -3.78 26.80
N VAL A 73 29.15 -2.94 27.75
CA VAL A 73 30.01 -2.39 28.80
C VAL A 73 29.34 -2.63 30.14
N ASP A 74 30.04 -3.29 31.08
CA ASP A 74 29.58 -3.49 32.46
C ASP A 74 29.84 -2.28 33.35
N THR A 75 29.42 -2.38 34.59
CA THR A 75 29.62 -1.30 35.60
C THR A 75 31.07 -1.16 36.05
N ALA A 76 31.92 -2.17 35.84
CA ALA A 76 33.34 -2.15 36.13
C ALA A 76 34.20 -1.72 34.91
N SER A 77 33.55 -1.32 33.81
CA SER A 77 34.17 -0.93 32.53
C SER A 77 34.82 -2.09 31.76
N ASN A 78 34.52 -3.34 32.05
CA ASN A 78 34.88 -4.44 31.18
C ASN A 78 34.00 -4.42 29.95
N THR A 79 34.51 -4.87 28.83
CA THR A 79 33.82 -4.78 27.54
C THR A 79 33.82 -6.10 26.80
N SER A 80 32.74 -6.36 26.09
CA SER A 80 32.62 -7.44 25.13
C SER A 80 32.04 -6.90 23.83
N SER A 81 32.59 -7.29 22.69
CA SER A 81 32.18 -6.77 21.38
C SER A 81 31.81 -7.89 20.41
N ARG A 82 30.78 -7.64 19.60
CA ARG A 82 30.33 -8.59 18.57
C ARG A 82 29.91 -7.85 17.31
N SER A 83 30.29 -8.42 16.15
CA SER A 83 29.90 -7.92 14.83
C SER A 83 28.49 -8.39 14.48
N PHE A 84 27.72 -7.48 13.90
CA PHE A 84 26.36 -7.71 13.42
C PHE A 84 26.21 -7.19 12.00
N SER A 85 25.26 -7.79 11.28
CA SER A 85 24.81 -7.37 9.97
C SER A 85 23.28 -7.31 9.97
N ILE A 86 22.72 -6.17 9.54
CA ILE A 86 21.28 -5.98 9.36
C ILE A 86 21.04 -5.52 7.92
N THR A 87 20.21 -6.27 7.19
CA THR A 87 19.72 -5.89 5.87
C THR A 87 18.31 -5.32 6.02
N VAL A 88 18.10 -4.11 5.51
CA VAL A 88 16.75 -3.51 5.36
C VAL A 88 16.36 -3.65 3.89
N GLU A 89 15.25 -4.34 3.64
CA GLU A 89 14.74 -4.56 2.29
C GLU A 89 13.97 -3.33 1.80
N GLN A 90 14.09 -3.04 0.51
CA GLN A 90 13.27 -1.99 -0.12
C GLN A 90 11.80 -2.43 -0.18
N PRO A 91 10.84 -1.47 -0.18
CA PRO A 91 9.47 -1.77 -0.49
C PRO A 91 9.35 -2.40 -1.89
N LEU A 92 8.73 -3.57 -1.97
CA LEU A 92 8.42 -4.17 -3.24
C LEU A 92 7.09 -3.58 -3.75
N VAL A 93 7.15 -2.71 -4.76
CA VAL A 93 5.98 -2.15 -5.42
C VAL A 93 5.83 -2.79 -6.80
N GLN A 94 4.66 -3.38 -7.07
CA GLN A 94 4.30 -3.87 -8.40
C GLN A 94 3.10 -3.11 -8.92
N THR A 95 3.24 -2.52 -10.12
CA THR A 95 2.18 -1.77 -10.80
C THR A 95 1.62 -2.58 -11.96
N PHE A 96 0.29 -2.63 -12.06
CA PHE A 96 -0.43 -3.23 -13.17
C PHE A 96 -1.15 -2.14 -13.97
N THR A 97 -0.77 -1.97 -15.23
CA THR A 97 -1.44 -1.08 -16.20
C THR A 97 -2.30 -1.87 -17.20
N SER A 98 -2.30 -3.18 -17.09
CA SER A 98 -3.14 -4.14 -17.83
C SER A 98 -3.44 -5.33 -16.93
N SER A 99 -4.52 -6.05 -17.25
CA SER A 99 -4.91 -7.25 -16.50
C SER A 99 -3.80 -8.31 -16.53
N GLY A 100 -3.66 -9.06 -15.45
CA GLY A 100 -2.60 -10.04 -15.28
C GLY A 100 -2.72 -10.83 -13.99
N THR A 101 -1.60 -11.32 -13.51
CA THR A 101 -1.51 -12.11 -12.28
C THR A 101 -0.40 -11.57 -11.41
N TYR A 102 -0.70 -11.29 -10.16
CA TYR A 102 0.28 -10.99 -9.14
C TYR A 102 0.80 -12.30 -8.55
N SER A 103 2.11 -12.54 -8.69
CA SER A 103 2.78 -13.67 -8.04
C SER A 103 3.25 -13.21 -6.65
N VAL A 104 2.71 -13.82 -5.61
CA VAL A 104 3.02 -13.47 -4.22
C VAL A 104 4.41 -14.02 -3.87
N PRO A 105 5.36 -13.20 -3.43
CA PRO A 105 6.67 -13.71 -2.98
C PRO A 105 6.55 -14.69 -1.81
N SER A 106 7.48 -15.62 -1.72
CA SER A 106 7.56 -16.53 -0.58
C SER A 106 7.85 -15.73 0.69
N GLY A 107 7.03 -15.89 1.73
CA GLY A 107 7.16 -15.15 2.98
C GLY A 107 6.31 -13.88 3.08
N VAL A 108 5.66 -13.43 2.00
CA VAL A 108 4.70 -12.32 2.03
C VAL A 108 3.31 -12.87 2.32
N SER A 109 2.71 -12.49 3.43
CA SER A 109 1.35 -12.90 3.84
C SER A 109 0.31 -11.79 3.75
N ALA A 110 0.74 -10.55 3.53
CA ALA A 110 -0.13 -9.39 3.34
C ALA A 110 0.51 -8.36 2.41
N VAL A 111 -0.31 -7.59 1.70
CA VAL A 111 0.12 -6.52 0.79
C VAL A 111 -0.79 -5.30 0.94
N ASP A 112 -0.26 -4.11 0.72
CA ASP A 112 -1.08 -2.91 0.60
C ASP A 112 -1.54 -2.79 -0.85
N VAL A 113 -2.84 -2.62 -1.05
CA VAL A 113 -3.46 -2.57 -2.37
C VAL A 113 -4.05 -1.18 -2.62
N LEU A 114 -3.58 -0.51 -3.68
CA LEU A 114 -4.25 0.66 -4.26
C LEU A 114 -4.89 0.24 -5.58
N LEU A 115 -6.21 0.26 -5.64
CA LEU A 115 -6.99 -0.18 -6.77
C LEU A 115 -7.79 0.99 -7.34
N VAL A 116 -7.64 1.26 -8.64
CA VAL A 116 -8.33 2.35 -9.33
C VAL A 116 -9.05 1.77 -10.55
N ALA A 117 -10.33 2.05 -10.68
CA ALA A 117 -11.13 1.60 -11.82
C ALA A 117 -11.14 2.60 -12.97
N GLY A 118 -11.63 2.16 -14.14
CA GLY A 118 -11.77 3.02 -15.31
C GLY A 118 -12.80 4.13 -15.09
N GLY A 119 -12.53 5.35 -15.56
CA GLY A 119 -13.51 6.44 -15.61
C GLY A 119 -14.57 6.24 -16.68
N GLY A 120 -15.76 6.83 -16.54
CA GLY A 120 -16.82 6.80 -17.54
C GLY A 120 -16.55 7.71 -18.74
N GLY A 121 -17.11 7.38 -19.90
CA GLY A 121 -17.08 8.23 -21.08
C GLY A 121 -17.94 9.49 -20.94
N GLY A 122 -17.59 10.57 -21.63
CA GLY A 122 -18.42 11.78 -21.71
C GLY A 122 -19.57 11.64 -22.70
N GLY A 123 -20.70 12.32 -22.42
CA GLY A 123 -21.82 12.45 -23.35
C GLY A 123 -21.54 13.41 -24.50
N ASN A 124 -22.30 13.30 -25.59
CA ASN A 124 -22.14 14.17 -26.76
C ASN A 124 -23.01 15.43 -26.70
N GLN A 125 -22.85 16.31 -27.68
CA GLN A 125 -23.56 17.58 -27.84
C GLN A 125 -23.63 18.35 -26.52
N HIS A 126 -24.60 18.87 -26.03
CA HIS A 126 -24.70 19.53 -24.73
C HIS A 126 -24.67 18.52 -23.54
N GLY A 127 -23.99 17.38 -23.75
CA GLY A 127 -23.81 16.35 -22.75
C GLY A 127 -22.86 16.71 -21.64
N SER A 128 -22.78 15.85 -20.68
CA SER A 128 -22.00 16.03 -19.45
C SER A 128 -20.75 15.13 -19.40
N GLY A 129 -19.89 15.40 -18.43
CA GLY A 129 -18.73 14.55 -18.15
C GLY A 129 -19.11 13.21 -17.54
N GLY A 130 -18.33 12.18 -17.87
CA GLY A 130 -18.37 10.90 -17.15
C GLY A 130 -17.84 11.02 -15.72
N GLY A 131 -18.29 10.11 -14.87
CA GLY A 131 -17.83 9.98 -13.49
C GLY A 131 -16.46 9.32 -13.38
N ALA A 132 -15.76 9.60 -12.30
CA ALA A 132 -14.50 8.92 -11.99
C ALA A 132 -14.74 7.44 -11.64
N GLY A 133 -13.78 6.58 -11.96
CA GLY A 133 -13.72 5.22 -11.41
C GLY A 133 -13.57 5.25 -9.88
N GLY A 134 -14.06 4.20 -9.23
CA GLY A 134 -13.86 4.00 -7.81
C GLY A 134 -12.38 3.82 -7.48
N LEU A 135 -12.02 4.23 -6.28
CA LEU A 135 -10.69 4.02 -5.71
C LEU A 135 -10.84 3.24 -4.41
N ILE A 136 -10.01 2.21 -4.23
CA ILE A 136 -9.90 1.47 -2.97
C ILE A 136 -8.42 1.50 -2.55
N PHE A 137 -8.18 1.89 -1.31
CA PHE A 137 -6.90 1.65 -0.64
C PHE A 137 -7.15 0.65 0.49
N MET A 138 -6.50 -0.51 0.42
CA MET A 138 -6.63 -1.58 1.42
C MET A 138 -5.24 -1.93 1.93
N PRO A 139 -4.84 -1.42 3.08
CA PRO A 139 -3.62 -1.84 3.73
C PRO A 139 -3.76 -3.24 4.29
N GLY A 140 -2.68 -4.02 4.25
CA GLY A 140 -2.62 -5.34 4.85
C GLY A 140 -3.56 -6.39 4.25
N TYR A 141 -3.93 -6.28 2.97
CA TYR A 141 -4.76 -7.29 2.30
C TYR A 141 -4.10 -8.67 2.37
N PRO A 142 -4.79 -9.70 2.93
CA PRO A 142 -4.19 -11.01 3.13
C PRO A 142 -3.95 -11.73 1.80
N VAL A 143 -2.76 -12.30 1.67
CA VAL A 143 -2.35 -13.11 0.51
C VAL A 143 -1.68 -14.40 0.96
N THR A 144 -1.70 -15.42 0.11
CA THR A 144 -1.01 -16.69 0.41
C THR A 144 0.44 -16.62 -0.08
N PRO A 145 1.44 -16.79 0.80
CA PRO A 145 2.85 -16.84 0.40
C PRO A 145 3.13 -17.85 -0.72
N GLY A 146 3.82 -17.43 -1.78
CA GLY A 146 4.09 -18.26 -2.96
C GLY A 146 2.87 -18.52 -3.86
N GLY A 147 1.70 -17.98 -3.52
CA GLY A 147 0.48 -18.10 -4.32
C GLY A 147 0.37 -17.05 -5.42
N THR A 148 -0.83 -16.94 -6.00
CA THR A 148 -1.12 -15.96 -7.04
C THR A 148 -2.45 -15.26 -6.78
N VAL A 149 -2.56 -13.99 -7.20
CA VAL A 149 -3.80 -13.22 -7.17
C VAL A 149 -4.11 -12.72 -8.57
N THR A 150 -5.33 -12.96 -9.05
CA THR A 150 -5.79 -12.41 -10.34
C THR A 150 -5.98 -10.90 -10.21
N VAL A 151 -5.46 -10.17 -11.20
CA VAL A 151 -5.58 -8.71 -11.31
C VAL A 151 -6.34 -8.38 -12.59
N THR A 152 -7.44 -7.64 -12.47
CA THR A 152 -8.16 -7.06 -13.60
C THR A 152 -7.98 -5.55 -13.55
N VAL A 153 -7.51 -4.97 -14.66
CA VAL A 153 -7.43 -3.51 -14.83
C VAL A 153 -8.57 -3.10 -15.77
N GLY A 154 -9.53 -2.35 -15.24
CA GLY A 154 -10.68 -1.84 -15.98
C GLY A 154 -10.30 -0.71 -16.93
N CYS A 155 -10.74 -0.78 -18.17
CA CYS A 155 -10.56 0.29 -19.15
C CYS A 155 -11.52 1.46 -18.84
N GLY A 156 -11.15 2.67 -19.28
CA GLY A 156 -12.08 3.80 -19.33
C GLY A 156 -13.23 3.52 -20.31
N GLY A 157 -14.41 4.08 -20.04
CA GLY A 157 -15.55 4.06 -20.94
C GLY A 157 -15.29 4.92 -22.18
N THR A 158 -15.83 4.49 -23.31
CA THR A 158 -15.80 5.32 -24.53
C THR A 158 -16.77 6.49 -24.40
N GLY A 159 -16.34 7.68 -24.79
CA GLY A 159 -17.24 8.81 -24.96
C GLY A 159 -18.07 8.68 -26.24
N GLU A 160 -19.18 9.42 -26.33
CA GLU A 160 -19.96 9.48 -27.55
C GLU A 160 -19.19 10.18 -28.68
N ALA A 161 -19.37 9.68 -29.91
CA ALA A 161 -18.83 10.31 -31.10
C ALA A 161 -19.54 11.67 -31.37
N ALA A 162 -18.82 12.57 -32.06
CA ALA A 162 -19.39 13.88 -32.42
C ALA A 162 -20.60 13.73 -33.35
N TRP A 163 -21.59 14.62 -33.16
CA TRP A 163 -22.73 14.77 -34.09
C TRP A 163 -22.26 14.98 -35.54
N PRO A 164 -22.94 14.40 -36.55
CA PRO A 164 -24.20 13.65 -36.51
C PRO A 164 -24.07 12.13 -36.40
N ALA A 165 -22.90 11.57 -36.12
CA ALA A 165 -22.61 10.16 -36.31
C ALA A 165 -23.04 9.26 -35.12
N ALA A 166 -23.32 9.82 -33.95
CA ALA A 166 -23.70 9.03 -32.78
C ALA A 166 -25.20 9.14 -32.49
N GLY A 167 -25.87 8.00 -32.35
CA GLY A 167 -27.14 7.91 -31.67
C GLY A 167 -26.98 7.92 -30.14
N PRO A 168 -28.04 8.17 -29.37
CA PRO A 168 -27.99 8.05 -27.91
C PRO A 168 -27.56 6.65 -27.50
N GLY A 169 -26.69 6.56 -26.47
CA GLY A 169 -26.26 5.28 -25.87
C GLY A 169 -24.95 4.71 -26.39
N SER A 170 -24.11 5.50 -27.08
CA SER A 170 -22.77 5.05 -27.49
C SER A 170 -21.69 5.28 -26.44
N ASN A 171 -21.96 6.09 -25.42
CA ASN A 171 -21.09 6.28 -24.26
C ASN A 171 -21.21 5.11 -23.27
N LEU A 172 -20.10 4.73 -22.70
CA LEU A 172 -20.04 3.58 -21.81
C LEU A 172 -19.48 3.96 -20.44
N ASN A 173 -19.97 3.22 -19.44
CA ASN A 173 -19.32 3.24 -18.13
C ASN A 173 -17.86 2.78 -18.24
N GLY A 174 -17.02 3.26 -17.35
CA GLY A 174 -15.74 2.64 -17.08
C GLY A 174 -15.92 1.20 -16.60
N GLN A 175 -14.90 0.40 -16.78
CA GLN A 175 -14.88 -0.98 -16.32
C GLN A 175 -14.34 -1.07 -14.89
N ASP A 176 -14.81 -2.08 -14.15
CA ASP A 176 -14.33 -2.38 -12.81
C ASP A 176 -12.86 -2.85 -12.85
N SER A 177 -12.08 -2.43 -11.85
CA SER A 177 -10.78 -3.04 -11.55
C SER A 177 -10.92 -4.00 -10.36
N VAL A 178 -10.19 -5.13 -10.41
CA VAL A 178 -10.30 -6.19 -9.40
C VAL A 178 -8.91 -6.65 -8.96
N PHE A 179 -8.74 -6.83 -7.65
CA PHE A 179 -7.62 -7.53 -7.05
C PHE A 179 -8.15 -8.56 -6.05
N GLY A 180 -8.06 -9.83 -6.40
CA GLY A 180 -8.65 -10.90 -5.58
C GLY A 180 -10.15 -10.70 -5.35
N THR A 181 -10.55 -10.38 -4.12
CA THR A 181 -11.95 -10.11 -3.75
C THR A 181 -12.31 -8.61 -3.75
N LEU A 182 -11.32 -7.72 -3.90
CA LEU A 182 -11.56 -6.28 -3.95
C LEU A 182 -12.04 -5.89 -5.35
N THR A 183 -13.07 -5.05 -5.43
CA THR A 183 -13.61 -4.53 -6.68
C THR A 183 -13.84 -3.03 -6.59
N ALA A 184 -13.02 -2.25 -7.29
CA ALA A 184 -13.27 -0.85 -7.54
C ALA A 184 -14.21 -0.71 -8.74
N LYS A 185 -15.31 0.03 -8.58
CA LYS A 185 -16.36 0.19 -9.59
C LYS A 185 -15.95 1.19 -10.67
N GLY A 186 -16.19 0.85 -11.94
CA GLY A 186 -16.02 1.79 -13.04
C GLY A 186 -16.90 3.03 -12.90
N GLY A 187 -16.47 4.17 -13.43
CA GLY A 187 -17.20 5.43 -13.42
C GLY A 187 -18.41 5.39 -14.37
N GLY A 188 -19.49 6.10 -14.01
CA GLY A 188 -20.68 6.23 -14.83
C GLY A 188 -20.44 7.12 -16.05
N PHE A 189 -21.03 6.81 -17.20
CA PHE A 189 -20.97 7.66 -18.39
C PHE A 189 -21.75 8.98 -18.19
N GLY A 190 -21.35 10.05 -18.83
CA GLY A 190 -22.07 11.33 -18.86
C GLY A 190 -23.28 11.25 -19.78
N GLY A 191 -24.43 11.77 -19.32
CA GLY A 191 -25.64 11.80 -20.12
C GLY A 191 -25.47 12.68 -21.36
N GLY A 192 -25.96 12.21 -22.51
CA GLY A 192 -25.97 12.91 -23.80
C GLY A 192 -27.26 13.67 -24.07
N TYR A 193 -27.26 14.53 -25.09
CA TYR A 193 -28.43 15.21 -25.58
C TYR A 193 -29.09 14.42 -26.74
N PRO A 194 -30.41 14.33 -26.87
CA PRO A 194 -31.42 14.85 -25.94
C PRO A 194 -31.75 13.88 -24.78
N GLY A 195 -31.64 14.36 -23.56
CA GLY A 195 -32.32 13.77 -22.40
C GLY A 195 -31.81 12.43 -21.87
N GLU A 196 -30.61 11.97 -22.22
CA GLU A 196 -30.05 10.74 -21.68
C GLU A 196 -29.57 10.90 -20.24
N THR A 197 -29.97 10.00 -19.38
CA THR A 197 -29.55 9.97 -17.98
C THR A 197 -28.11 9.53 -17.86
N GLY A 198 -27.30 10.20 -17.03
CA GLY A 198 -25.94 9.77 -16.72
C GLY A 198 -25.91 8.38 -16.10
N GLY A 199 -24.84 7.61 -16.41
CA GLY A 199 -24.64 6.25 -15.91
C GLY A 199 -24.29 6.22 -14.43
N GLN A 200 -24.66 5.13 -13.75
CA GLN A 200 -24.19 4.85 -12.39
C GLN A 200 -22.76 4.30 -12.44
N GLY A 201 -21.95 4.59 -11.43
CA GLY A 201 -20.58 4.11 -11.37
C GLY A 201 -19.90 4.38 -10.04
N GLY A 202 -18.58 4.19 -9.97
CA GLY A 202 -17.78 4.57 -8.81
C GLY A 202 -18.11 5.98 -8.36
N SER A 203 -18.03 6.95 -9.29
CA SER A 203 -18.79 8.18 -9.27
C SER A 203 -19.81 8.13 -10.42
N GLY A 204 -21.01 8.65 -10.23
CA GLY A 204 -22.00 8.74 -11.28
C GLY A 204 -21.62 9.77 -12.35
N GLY A 205 -22.12 9.58 -13.57
CA GLY A 205 -22.01 10.55 -14.65
C GLY A 205 -22.93 11.75 -14.47
N GLY A 206 -22.57 12.88 -15.05
CA GLY A 206 -23.36 14.11 -14.99
C GLY A 206 -24.65 14.03 -15.82
N ALA A 207 -25.57 15.00 -15.59
CA ALA A 207 -26.78 15.17 -16.35
C ALA A 207 -26.56 16.07 -17.57
N PRO A 208 -27.27 15.87 -18.70
CA PRO A 208 -27.28 16.82 -19.81
C PRO A 208 -27.99 18.11 -19.46
N VAL A 209 -27.83 19.14 -20.29
CA VAL A 209 -28.36 20.51 -20.05
C VAL A 209 -29.87 20.56 -19.89
N ASP A 210 -30.59 19.70 -20.56
CA ASP A 210 -32.07 19.65 -20.59
C ASP A 210 -32.67 18.65 -19.57
N GLY A 211 -31.88 18.08 -18.71
CA GLY A 211 -32.30 17.01 -17.81
C GLY A 211 -31.98 17.29 -16.34
N PRO A 212 -32.70 18.20 -15.64
CA PRO A 212 -32.53 18.31 -14.20
C PRO A 212 -32.83 16.96 -13.52
N ASN A 213 -31.94 16.53 -12.62
CA ASN A 213 -32.00 15.24 -11.92
C ASN A 213 -31.76 13.97 -12.76
N LYS A 214 -31.15 14.10 -13.93
CA LYS A 214 -30.73 12.96 -14.78
C LYS A 214 -29.29 12.55 -14.61
N PHE A 215 -28.69 12.79 -13.47
CA PHE A 215 -27.33 12.36 -13.14
C PHE A 215 -27.29 10.91 -12.65
N GLY A 216 -26.19 10.22 -12.93
CA GLY A 216 -25.92 8.89 -12.39
C GLY A 216 -25.59 8.95 -10.91
N GLN A 217 -25.84 7.86 -10.20
CA GLN A 217 -25.51 7.75 -8.78
C GLN A 217 -24.15 7.09 -8.60
N GLY A 218 -23.43 7.47 -7.55
CA GLY A 218 -22.25 6.75 -7.08
C GLY A 218 -22.66 5.42 -6.45
N ILE A 219 -22.05 4.33 -6.87
CA ILE A 219 -22.32 2.97 -6.37
C ILE A 219 -21.06 2.27 -5.82
N GLN A 220 -19.93 2.99 -5.71
CA GLN A 220 -18.78 2.46 -5.00
C GLN A 220 -19.19 2.30 -3.54
N SER A 221 -19.11 1.07 -3.04
CA SER A 221 -19.18 0.84 -1.59
C SER A 221 -18.08 1.67 -0.91
N THR A 222 -18.35 2.15 0.27
CA THR A 222 -17.33 2.80 1.10
C THR A 222 -16.04 1.97 1.10
N GLN A 223 -14.91 2.66 1.20
CA GLN A 223 -13.62 1.99 1.44
C GLN A 223 -13.85 0.92 2.52
N PRO A 224 -13.30 -0.30 2.36
CA PRO A 224 -13.31 -1.25 3.46
C PRO A 224 -12.78 -0.50 4.69
N ASP A 225 -13.52 -0.52 5.78
CA ASP A 225 -13.09 0.16 7.00
C ASP A 225 -11.66 -0.28 7.29
N ASP A 226 -10.78 0.70 7.42
CA ASP A 226 -9.46 0.49 7.99
C ASP A 226 -9.68 0.12 9.46
N SER A 227 -9.97 -1.15 9.71
CA SER A 227 -10.07 -1.70 11.05
C SER A 227 -8.70 -1.90 11.69
N GLY A 228 -7.70 -1.15 11.24
CA GLY A 228 -6.41 -0.99 11.85
C GLY A 228 -6.46 -0.04 13.03
N ALA A 229 -7.14 -0.46 14.09
CA ALA A 229 -6.98 0.13 15.42
C ALA A 229 -6.25 -0.87 16.31
#